data_ff7afd136f217306b16be49c446fb60c
#
_entry.id   ff7afd136f217306b16be49c446fb60c
#
_cell.length_a   1.000
_cell.length_b   1.000
_cell.length_c   1.000
_cell.angle_alpha   90.00
_cell.angle_beta   90.00
_cell.angle_gamma   90.00
#
_symmetry.space_group_name_H-M   'P 1'
#
loop_
_entity.id
_entity.type
_entity.pdbx_description
1 polymer ?
#
loop_
_entity_poly.entity_id
_entity_poly.type
_entity_poly.pdbx_seq_one_letter_code
_entity_poly.pdbx_strand_id
1 'polypeptide(L)'
;TAGVMLPHYAPLKVAEQFRVLDALAPGRIDLGVGRAPGSDQRTASLLNDEHRAADNFPQQVLELQAWVSGDGVPEGHPGHGIHALPQSATAPQVWMLGSSTYGAQLAAHLGLPYAFAWFITDGQGAAQALQLYRSLFKPGVTARPKAVVCVWALAADTEDEAWHLFRSRERARVDRNLGRFGPLLPPEEALRDYSPAEQAQVAQLRANALVGTGAQVAGKLRALAAELEVDELAVITWTWDPAAQRRSYALLAREFALS
;
A
#
# COMPACT_ATOMS: atom_id res chain seq x y z
N THR A 1 3.57 8.61 -0.01
CA THR A 1 3.31 7.71 1.12
C THR A 1 2.30 6.61 0.75
N ALA A 2 2.37 5.44 1.41
CA ALA A 2 1.50 4.30 1.13
C ALA A 2 1.04 3.59 2.43
N GLY A 3 0.27 4.23 3.30
CA GLY A 3 -0.47 5.44 3.06
C GLY A 3 -1.08 5.99 4.35
N VAL A 4 -1.79 7.07 4.21
CA VAL A 4 -2.57 7.66 5.29
C VAL A 4 -3.88 6.88 5.47
N MET A 5 -4.15 6.43 6.69
CA MET A 5 -5.44 5.82 7.06
C MET A 5 -6.43 6.95 7.34
N LEU A 6 -6.97 7.52 6.26
CA LEU A 6 -7.70 8.77 6.27
C LEU A 6 -8.84 8.85 7.30
N PRO A 7 -9.58 7.74 7.60
CA PRO A 7 -10.62 7.77 8.64
C PRO A 7 -10.14 8.18 10.05
N HIS A 8 -8.82 8.11 10.32
CA HIS A 8 -8.26 8.55 11.62
C HIS A 8 -7.82 10.01 11.63
N TYR A 9 -8.00 10.75 10.53
CA TYR A 9 -7.46 12.11 10.39
C TYR A 9 -8.49 13.07 9.79
N ALA A 10 -8.38 14.36 10.16
CA ALA A 10 -9.10 15.42 9.46
C ALA A 10 -8.48 15.65 8.08
N PRO A 11 -9.25 15.58 6.98
CA PRO A 11 -8.73 15.74 5.61
C PRO A 11 -7.95 17.05 5.41
N LEU A 12 -8.43 18.17 5.96
CA LEU A 12 -7.72 19.45 5.88
C LEU A 12 -6.32 19.37 6.51
N LYS A 13 -6.19 18.68 7.66
CA LYS A 13 -4.89 18.56 8.33
C LYS A 13 -3.90 17.71 7.53
N VAL A 14 -4.39 16.65 6.90
CA VAL A 14 -3.58 15.85 5.97
C VAL A 14 -3.17 16.68 4.76
N ALA A 15 -4.09 17.46 4.19
CA ALA A 15 -3.79 18.35 3.06
C ALA A 15 -2.69 19.35 3.40
N GLU A 16 -2.76 20.05 4.55
CA GLU A 16 -1.71 20.99 5.00
C GLU A 16 -0.35 20.30 5.09
N GLN A 17 -0.27 19.14 5.74
CA GLN A 17 0.99 18.40 5.89
C GLN A 17 1.62 18.04 4.55
N PHE A 18 0.80 17.57 3.60
CA PHE A 18 1.31 17.17 2.28
C PHE A 18 1.60 18.35 1.37
N ARG A 19 0.89 19.48 1.52
CA ARG A 19 1.24 20.74 0.84
C ARG A 19 2.60 21.27 1.29
N VAL A 20 2.92 21.15 2.59
CA VAL A 20 4.27 21.49 3.11
C VAL A 20 5.33 20.59 2.49
N LEU A 21 5.08 19.27 2.42
CA LEU A 21 6.04 18.33 1.79
C LEU A 21 6.23 18.64 0.30
N ASP A 22 5.16 18.94 -0.42
CA ASP A 22 5.25 19.31 -1.85
C ASP A 22 5.99 20.64 -2.05
N ALA A 23 5.79 21.62 -1.18
CA ALA A 23 6.55 22.88 -1.23
C ALA A 23 8.07 22.68 -1.01
N LEU A 24 8.45 21.68 -0.20
CA LEU A 24 9.85 21.30 0.02
C LEU A 24 10.44 20.45 -1.12
N ALA A 25 9.60 19.69 -1.81
CA ALA A 25 10.01 18.80 -2.92
C ALA A 25 8.96 18.83 -4.05
N PRO A 26 8.88 19.94 -4.80
CA PRO A 26 7.81 20.19 -5.77
C PRO A 26 7.66 19.09 -6.81
N GLY A 27 6.43 18.58 -6.99
CA GLY A 27 6.09 17.56 -7.98
C GLY A 27 6.65 16.16 -7.70
N ARG A 28 7.21 15.93 -6.49
CA ARG A 28 7.79 14.64 -6.10
C ARG A 28 6.99 13.90 -5.04
N ILE A 29 5.85 14.44 -4.64
CA ILE A 29 5.09 13.91 -3.50
C ILE A 29 3.81 13.24 -4.00
N ASP A 30 3.68 11.96 -3.68
CA ASP A 30 2.44 11.20 -3.82
C ASP A 30 1.79 10.97 -2.45
N LEU A 31 0.49 11.21 -2.36
CA LEU A 31 -0.33 11.03 -1.17
C LEU A 31 -1.25 9.82 -1.34
N GLY A 32 -0.82 8.67 -0.85
CA GLY A 32 -1.68 7.48 -0.81
C GLY A 32 -2.62 7.49 0.40
N VAL A 33 -3.90 7.25 0.17
CA VAL A 33 -4.93 7.18 1.21
C VAL A 33 -5.70 5.86 1.16
N GLY A 34 -6.03 5.32 2.34
CA GLY A 34 -6.79 4.09 2.48
C GLY A 34 -7.88 4.18 3.54
N ARG A 35 -8.91 3.34 3.38
CA ARG A 35 -10.04 3.26 4.32
C ARG A 35 -9.75 2.38 5.53
N ALA A 36 -8.89 1.38 5.36
CA ALA A 36 -8.62 0.40 6.40
C ALA A 36 -7.96 1.06 7.64
N PRO A 37 -8.29 0.61 8.86
CA PRO A 37 -7.74 1.22 10.08
C PRO A 37 -6.24 0.96 10.28
N GLY A 38 -5.63 0.05 9.51
CA GLY A 38 -4.20 -0.27 9.59
C GLY A 38 -3.77 -1.01 10.86
N SER A 39 -4.69 -1.24 11.78
CA SER A 39 -4.46 -1.86 13.09
C SER A 39 -5.61 -2.80 13.47
N ASP A 40 -5.54 -3.39 14.67
CA ASP A 40 -6.65 -4.12 15.26
C ASP A 40 -7.81 -3.19 15.65
N GLN A 41 -8.99 -3.80 15.88
CA GLN A 41 -10.22 -3.05 16.18
C GLN A 41 -10.13 -2.21 17.46
N ARG A 42 -9.43 -2.69 18.49
CA ARG A 42 -9.26 -1.96 19.75
C ARG A 42 -8.43 -0.70 19.56
N THR A 43 -7.33 -0.79 18.82
CA THR A 43 -6.49 0.37 18.48
C THR A 43 -7.26 1.34 17.58
N ALA A 44 -8.01 0.83 16.60
CA ALA A 44 -8.83 1.65 15.73
C ALA A 44 -9.86 2.48 16.50
N SER A 45 -10.52 1.88 17.51
CA SER A 45 -11.49 2.57 18.36
C SER A 45 -10.88 3.68 19.22
N LEU A 46 -9.59 3.53 19.61
CA LEU A 46 -8.88 4.57 20.37
C LEU A 46 -8.42 5.73 19.49
N LEU A 47 -8.17 5.47 18.21
CA LEU A 47 -7.74 6.49 17.24
C LEU A 47 -8.93 7.30 16.69
N ASN A 48 -10.10 6.70 16.66
CA ASN A 48 -11.31 7.35 16.17
C ASN A 48 -12.54 6.77 16.88
N ASP A 49 -13.14 7.57 17.74
CA ASP A 49 -14.35 7.22 18.50
C ASP A 49 -15.61 7.13 17.63
N GLU A 50 -15.59 7.72 16.44
CA GLU A 50 -16.71 7.68 15.51
C GLU A 50 -16.64 6.40 14.66
N HIS A 51 -17.38 5.37 15.07
CA HIS A 51 -17.55 4.13 14.29
C HIS A 51 -18.03 4.35 12.83
N ARG A 52 -18.46 5.56 12.50
CA ARG A 52 -18.94 6.01 11.18
C ARG A 52 -17.85 6.65 10.29
N ALA A 53 -16.64 6.85 10.77
CA ALA A 53 -15.62 7.54 9.96
C ALA A 53 -15.27 6.77 8.68
N ALA A 54 -15.35 5.43 8.70
CA ALA A 54 -15.16 4.61 7.51
C ALA A 54 -16.31 4.75 6.49
N ASP A 55 -17.52 5.11 6.93
CA ASP A 55 -18.68 5.33 6.07
C ASP A 55 -18.57 6.66 5.32
N ASN A 56 -17.91 7.64 5.94
CA ASN A 56 -17.65 8.96 5.35
C ASN A 56 -16.40 9.01 4.47
N PHE A 57 -15.68 7.90 4.32
CA PHE A 57 -14.42 7.86 3.59
C PHE A 57 -14.49 8.44 2.17
N PRO A 58 -15.51 8.19 1.33
CA PRO A 58 -15.60 8.82 0.02
C PRO A 58 -15.65 10.35 0.09
N GLN A 59 -16.42 10.90 1.05
CA GLN A 59 -16.51 12.33 1.26
C GLN A 59 -15.19 12.93 1.74
N GLN A 60 -14.50 12.25 2.67
CA GLN A 60 -13.18 12.66 3.15
C GLN A 60 -12.15 12.71 2.01
N VAL A 61 -12.22 11.76 1.05
CA VAL A 61 -11.33 11.76 -0.11
C VAL A 61 -11.61 12.95 -1.03
N LEU A 62 -12.88 13.28 -1.28
CA LEU A 62 -13.26 14.46 -2.07
C LEU A 62 -12.80 15.76 -1.41
N GLU A 63 -12.99 15.91 -0.11
CA GLU A 63 -12.49 17.05 0.67
C GLU A 63 -10.98 17.17 0.60
N LEU A 64 -10.28 16.05 0.81
CA LEU A 64 -8.82 16.00 0.72
C LEU A 64 -8.32 16.44 -0.66
N GLN A 65 -8.94 15.93 -1.73
CA GLN A 65 -8.60 16.34 -3.09
C GLN A 65 -8.78 17.84 -3.30
N ALA A 66 -9.91 18.39 -2.88
CA ALA A 66 -10.23 19.82 -3.03
C ALA A 66 -9.22 20.71 -2.30
N TRP A 67 -8.79 20.35 -1.10
CA TRP A 67 -7.79 21.13 -0.36
C TRP A 67 -6.36 20.90 -0.90
N VAL A 68 -6.02 19.69 -1.32
CA VAL A 68 -4.70 19.38 -1.88
C VAL A 68 -4.50 20.04 -3.25
N SER A 69 -5.52 20.09 -4.11
CA SER A 69 -5.43 20.78 -5.42
C SER A 69 -5.29 22.30 -5.28
N GLY A 70 -5.82 22.86 -4.19
CA GLY A 70 -5.89 24.31 -3.97
C GLY A 70 -7.20 24.96 -4.43
N ASP A 71 -8.10 24.17 -5.08
CA ASP A 71 -9.41 24.65 -5.54
C ASP A 71 -10.34 24.96 -4.36
N GLY A 72 -10.10 24.29 -3.21
CA GLY A 72 -10.96 24.37 -2.04
C GLY A 72 -12.26 23.58 -2.19
N VAL A 73 -12.99 23.47 -1.09
CA VAL A 73 -14.30 22.78 -1.07
C VAL A 73 -15.41 23.66 -1.64
N PRO A 74 -16.49 23.08 -2.23
CA PRO A 74 -17.53 23.81 -2.93
C PRO A 74 -18.35 24.73 -1.99
N GLU A 75 -19.11 25.68 -2.58
CA GLU A 75 -20.10 26.47 -1.86
C GLU A 75 -21.12 25.56 -1.13
N GLY A 76 -21.51 25.97 0.07
CA GLY A 76 -22.39 25.17 0.94
C GLY A 76 -21.67 24.17 1.82
N HIS A 77 -20.39 23.86 1.58
CA HIS A 77 -19.59 23.07 2.49
C HIS A 77 -19.16 23.93 3.70
N PRO A 78 -19.20 23.40 4.95
CA PRO A 78 -18.81 24.17 6.14
C PRO A 78 -17.39 24.74 6.10
N GLY A 79 -16.50 24.12 5.36
CA GLY A 79 -15.11 24.56 5.15
C GLY A 79 -14.91 25.48 3.94
N HIS A 80 -15.98 25.97 3.29
CA HIS A 80 -15.84 26.86 2.13
C HIS A 80 -15.04 28.13 2.50
N GLY A 81 -14.09 28.52 1.65
CA GLY A 81 -13.16 29.61 1.89
C GLY A 81 -11.94 29.27 2.76
N ILE A 82 -11.87 28.04 3.30
CA ILE A 82 -10.68 27.56 4.00
C ILE A 82 -9.72 26.93 2.97
N HIS A 83 -8.43 27.29 3.08
CA HIS A 83 -7.37 26.79 2.19
C HIS A 83 -6.30 26.03 2.96
N ALA A 84 -5.82 24.93 2.39
CA ALA A 84 -4.63 24.26 2.88
C ALA A 84 -3.38 24.99 2.39
N LEU A 85 -2.52 25.38 3.30
CA LEU A 85 -1.29 26.14 3.03
C LEU A 85 -0.04 25.29 3.32
N PRO A 86 1.10 25.59 2.65
CA PRO A 86 1.32 26.60 1.61
C PRO A 86 0.72 26.18 0.26
N GLN A 87 0.38 27.14 -0.57
CA GLN A 87 0.14 26.90 -1.99
C GLN A 87 1.47 26.99 -2.75
N SER A 88 1.77 26.01 -3.58
CA SER A 88 2.96 25.92 -4.43
C SER A 88 2.55 25.71 -5.90
N ALA A 89 3.50 25.77 -6.81
CA ALA A 89 3.26 25.58 -8.25
C ALA A 89 2.78 24.16 -8.60
N THR A 90 3.01 23.19 -7.71
CA THR A 90 2.58 21.81 -7.82
C THR A 90 1.67 21.41 -6.67
N ALA A 91 1.06 20.24 -6.77
CA ALA A 91 0.25 19.65 -5.69
C ALA A 91 0.54 18.14 -5.62
N PRO A 92 0.50 17.53 -4.41
CA PRO A 92 0.62 16.09 -4.25
C PRO A 92 -0.45 15.35 -5.05
N GLN A 93 -0.06 14.31 -5.79
CA GLN A 93 -1.04 13.44 -6.44
C GLN A 93 -1.68 12.52 -5.40
N VAL A 94 -3.00 12.57 -5.28
CA VAL A 94 -3.74 11.67 -4.38
C VAL A 94 -3.90 10.31 -5.05
N TRP A 95 -3.53 9.24 -4.34
CA TRP A 95 -3.67 7.85 -4.74
C TRP A 95 -4.64 7.11 -3.84
N MET A 96 -5.54 6.34 -4.43
CA MET A 96 -6.38 5.41 -3.68
C MET A 96 -5.62 4.12 -3.41
N LEU A 97 -5.49 3.74 -2.13
CA LEU A 97 -4.90 2.46 -1.71
C LEU A 97 -6.00 1.49 -1.29
N GLY A 98 -5.88 0.23 -1.70
CA GLY A 98 -6.83 -0.79 -1.32
C GLY A 98 -6.36 -2.22 -1.58
N SER A 99 -7.02 -3.18 -0.96
CA SER A 99 -6.80 -4.62 -1.15
C SER A 99 -8.08 -5.35 -1.54
N SER A 100 -9.10 -4.59 -2.02
CA SER A 100 -10.40 -5.13 -2.38
C SER A 100 -11.02 -4.36 -3.54
N THR A 101 -12.14 -4.86 -4.06
CA THR A 101 -12.90 -4.22 -5.13
C THR A 101 -13.50 -2.87 -4.74
N TYR A 102 -13.74 -2.61 -3.45
CA TYR A 102 -14.26 -1.33 -2.98
C TYR A 102 -13.33 -0.14 -3.32
N GLY A 103 -12.03 -0.25 -2.96
CA GLY A 103 -11.05 0.79 -3.28
C GLY A 103 -10.89 1.00 -4.77
N ALA A 104 -10.93 -0.09 -5.55
CA ALA A 104 -10.87 -0.07 -7.00
C ALA A 104 -12.04 0.70 -7.62
N GLN A 105 -13.27 0.43 -7.17
CA GLN A 105 -14.49 1.12 -7.64
C GLN A 105 -14.45 2.61 -7.27
N LEU A 106 -14.09 2.95 -6.05
CA LEU A 106 -14.02 4.33 -5.60
C LEU A 106 -12.96 5.11 -6.39
N ALA A 107 -11.76 4.55 -6.56
CA ALA A 107 -10.71 5.15 -7.39
C ALA A 107 -11.17 5.40 -8.82
N ALA A 108 -11.85 4.41 -9.43
CA ALA A 108 -12.37 4.50 -10.79
C ALA A 108 -13.43 5.61 -10.94
N HIS A 109 -14.34 5.73 -9.96
CA HIS A 109 -15.40 6.75 -9.98
C HIS A 109 -14.86 8.17 -9.79
N LEU A 110 -13.80 8.32 -8.97
CA LEU A 110 -13.18 9.62 -8.69
C LEU A 110 -12.06 9.99 -9.68
N GLY A 111 -11.76 9.11 -10.66
CA GLY A 111 -10.69 9.34 -11.62
C GLY A 111 -9.31 9.40 -10.98
N LEU A 112 -9.11 8.69 -9.87
CA LEU A 112 -7.84 8.65 -9.12
C LEU A 112 -6.96 7.50 -9.58
N PRO A 113 -5.63 7.63 -9.49
CA PRO A 113 -4.73 6.49 -9.59
C PRO A 113 -4.99 5.51 -8.43
N TYR A 114 -4.80 4.21 -8.70
CA TYR A 114 -5.10 3.12 -7.78
C TYR A 114 -3.88 2.27 -7.49
N ALA A 115 -3.62 1.99 -6.21
CA ALA A 115 -2.57 1.08 -5.78
C ALA A 115 -3.17 -0.12 -5.03
N PHE A 116 -3.01 -1.32 -5.61
CA PHE A 116 -3.48 -2.55 -4.98
C PHE A 116 -2.44 -3.09 -4.00
N ALA A 117 -2.84 -3.32 -2.76
CA ALA A 117 -1.98 -3.83 -1.69
C ALA A 117 -1.92 -5.37 -1.73
N TRP A 118 -1.20 -5.92 -2.69
CA TRP A 118 -0.94 -7.36 -2.85
C TRP A 118 -0.38 -7.99 -1.58
N PHE A 119 0.53 -7.29 -0.89
CA PHE A 119 1.19 -7.78 0.32
C PHE A 119 0.25 -8.05 1.50
N ILE A 120 -1.00 -7.57 1.45
CA ILE A 120 -2.04 -7.83 2.46
C ILE A 120 -2.77 -9.14 2.17
N THR A 121 -3.08 -9.42 0.90
CA THR A 121 -3.93 -10.53 0.48
C THR A 121 -3.16 -11.67 -0.16
N ASP A 122 -1.82 -11.55 -0.29
CA ASP A 122 -0.96 -12.46 -1.05
C ASP A 122 -1.49 -12.67 -2.48
N GLY A 123 -2.04 -11.58 -3.05
CA GLY A 123 -2.55 -11.51 -4.43
C GLY A 123 -4.01 -11.86 -4.63
N GLN A 124 -4.69 -12.37 -3.60
CA GLN A 124 -6.11 -12.70 -3.75
C GLN A 124 -6.93 -11.47 -4.15
N GLY A 125 -7.71 -11.60 -5.24
CA GLY A 125 -8.59 -10.55 -5.75
C GLY A 125 -7.89 -9.44 -6.55
N ALA A 126 -6.56 -9.47 -6.75
CA ALA A 126 -5.83 -8.42 -7.45
C ALA A 126 -6.29 -8.24 -8.90
N ALA A 127 -6.33 -9.31 -9.68
CA ALA A 127 -6.75 -9.28 -11.09
C ALA A 127 -8.19 -8.73 -11.21
N GLN A 128 -9.12 -9.21 -10.36
CA GLN A 128 -10.50 -8.74 -10.35
C GLN A 128 -10.60 -7.24 -10.01
N ALA A 129 -9.86 -6.78 -8.99
CA ALA A 129 -9.87 -5.38 -8.57
C ALA A 129 -9.32 -4.47 -9.67
N LEU A 130 -8.21 -4.85 -10.31
CA LEU A 130 -7.59 -4.09 -11.39
C LEU A 130 -8.47 -4.05 -12.64
N GLN A 131 -9.10 -5.18 -13.02
CA GLN A 131 -10.05 -5.23 -14.11
C GLN A 131 -11.25 -4.32 -13.85
N LEU A 132 -11.82 -4.37 -12.64
CA LEU A 132 -12.94 -3.54 -12.24
C LEU A 132 -12.57 -2.05 -12.24
N TYR A 133 -11.38 -1.69 -11.73
CA TYR A 133 -10.86 -0.34 -11.78
C TYR A 133 -10.81 0.19 -13.22
N ARG A 134 -10.24 -0.58 -14.16
CA ARG A 134 -10.12 -0.18 -15.56
C ARG A 134 -11.47 -0.05 -16.24
N SER A 135 -12.38 -1.02 -16.01
CA SER A 135 -13.69 -1.05 -16.66
C SER A 135 -14.66 0.06 -16.22
N LEU A 136 -14.54 0.52 -14.96
CA LEU A 136 -15.41 1.55 -14.38
C LEU A 136 -14.77 2.94 -14.37
N PHE A 137 -13.54 3.07 -14.86
CA PHE A 137 -12.77 4.30 -14.77
C PHE A 137 -13.45 5.47 -15.48
N LYS A 138 -13.59 6.57 -14.77
CA LYS A 138 -14.06 7.86 -15.30
C LYS A 138 -12.90 8.85 -15.28
N PRO A 139 -12.55 9.50 -16.39
CA PRO A 139 -11.53 10.54 -16.38
C PRO A 139 -11.80 11.61 -15.31
N GLY A 140 -10.78 11.95 -14.56
CA GLY A 140 -10.82 12.92 -13.46
C GLY A 140 -9.42 13.51 -13.25
N VAL A 141 -8.80 13.23 -12.11
CA VAL A 141 -7.41 13.65 -11.81
C VAL A 141 -6.43 13.07 -12.85
N THR A 142 -6.67 11.85 -13.30
CA THR A 142 -5.95 11.26 -14.43
C THR A 142 -6.87 11.09 -15.64
N ALA A 143 -6.33 11.26 -16.85
CA ALA A 143 -7.09 11.11 -18.09
C ALA A 143 -7.35 9.63 -18.45
N ARG A 144 -6.51 8.72 -17.93
CA ARG A 144 -6.55 7.27 -18.16
C ARG A 144 -6.29 6.53 -16.85
N PRO A 145 -6.75 5.27 -16.73
CA PRO A 145 -6.43 4.44 -15.57
C PRO A 145 -4.92 4.36 -15.34
N LYS A 146 -4.49 4.61 -14.10
CA LYS A 146 -3.12 4.45 -13.66
C LYS A 146 -3.11 3.54 -12.44
N ALA A 147 -2.53 2.34 -12.57
CA ALA A 147 -2.53 1.34 -11.51
C ALA A 147 -1.10 0.92 -11.14
N VAL A 148 -0.89 0.70 -9.84
CA VAL A 148 0.34 0.16 -9.24
C VAL A 148 -0.04 -1.03 -8.38
N VAL A 149 0.81 -2.05 -8.32
CA VAL A 149 0.65 -3.16 -7.40
C VAL A 149 1.77 -3.14 -6.36
N CYS A 150 1.38 -3.07 -5.08
CA CYS A 150 2.31 -3.04 -3.96
C CYS A 150 2.55 -4.47 -3.47
N VAL A 151 3.73 -5.01 -3.71
CA VAL A 151 4.10 -6.38 -3.37
C VAL A 151 5.08 -6.44 -2.20
N TRP A 152 5.04 -7.52 -1.44
CA TRP A 152 6.16 -7.86 -0.56
C TRP A 152 7.08 -8.82 -1.29
N ALA A 153 8.37 -8.49 -1.38
CA ALA A 153 9.37 -9.34 -1.99
C ALA A 153 10.67 -9.33 -1.18
N LEU A 154 11.45 -10.40 -1.30
CA LEU A 154 12.74 -10.55 -0.61
C LEU A 154 13.76 -11.22 -1.53
N ALA A 155 14.82 -10.48 -1.85
CA ALA A 155 15.99 -11.00 -2.54
C ALA A 155 17.18 -11.12 -1.59
N ALA A 156 17.96 -12.20 -1.74
CA ALA A 156 19.21 -12.39 -1.05
C ALA A 156 20.32 -12.86 -2.02
N ASP A 157 21.56 -13.02 -1.55
CA ASP A 157 22.67 -13.44 -2.40
C ASP A 157 22.52 -14.91 -2.84
N THR A 158 21.88 -15.73 -2.01
CA THR A 158 21.52 -17.12 -2.33
C THR A 158 20.05 -17.39 -2.08
N GLU A 159 19.51 -18.41 -2.71
CA GLU A 159 18.11 -18.83 -2.49
C GLU A 159 17.90 -19.35 -1.06
N ASP A 160 18.86 -20.11 -0.52
CA ASP A 160 18.80 -20.64 0.85
C ASP A 160 18.77 -19.52 1.88
N GLU A 161 19.57 -18.47 1.69
CA GLU A 161 19.56 -17.28 2.54
C GLU A 161 18.21 -16.55 2.46
N ALA A 162 17.66 -16.38 1.27
CA ALA A 162 16.35 -15.75 1.09
C ALA A 162 15.25 -16.50 1.83
N TRP A 163 15.20 -17.83 1.73
CA TRP A 163 14.25 -18.66 2.44
C TRP A 163 14.50 -18.70 3.97
N HIS A 164 15.75 -18.61 4.40
CA HIS A 164 16.08 -18.46 5.80
C HIS A 164 15.52 -17.14 6.37
N LEU A 165 15.77 -16.01 5.72
CA LEU A 165 15.27 -14.69 6.11
C LEU A 165 13.72 -14.61 6.05
N PHE A 166 13.09 -15.33 5.12
CA PHE A 166 11.64 -15.36 4.97
C PHE A 166 10.91 -15.96 6.17
N ARG A 167 11.54 -16.78 7.00
CA ARG A 167 10.95 -17.39 8.20
C ARG A 167 10.35 -16.37 9.14
N SER A 168 10.98 -15.20 9.30
CA SER A 168 10.47 -14.11 10.12
C SER A 168 9.09 -13.63 9.66
N ARG A 169 8.92 -13.41 8.35
CA ARG A 169 7.63 -13.03 7.76
C ARG A 169 6.62 -14.17 7.81
N GLU A 170 7.03 -15.38 7.51
CA GLU A 170 6.19 -16.59 7.54
C GLU A 170 5.56 -16.73 8.93
N ARG A 171 6.37 -16.66 9.99
CA ARG A 171 5.90 -16.71 11.36
C ARG A 171 4.95 -15.57 11.69
N ALA A 172 5.32 -14.34 11.39
CA ALA A 172 4.51 -13.16 11.65
C ALA A 172 3.16 -13.22 10.91
N ARG A 173 3.13 -13.78 9.69
CA ARG A 173 1.90 -13.93 8.90
C ARG A 173 0.96 -14.95 9.51
N VAL A 174 1.47 -16.11 9.92
CA VAL A 174 0.66 -17.15 10.59
C VAL A 174 0.12 -16.63 11.93
N ASP A 175 0.96 -16.00 12.74
CA ASP A 175 0.55 -15.45 14.03
C ASP A 175 -0.51 -14.36 13.87
N ARG A 176 -0.35 -13.45 12.88
CA ARG A 176 -1.35 -12.41 12.57
C ARG A 176 -2.71 -13.00 12.18
N ASN A 177 -2.75 -14.07 11.39
CA ASN A 177 -3.98 -14.74 11.00
C ASN A 177 -4.70 -15.39 12.21
N LEU A 178 -3.97 -15.67 13.28
CA LEU A 178 -4.49 -16.16 14.57
C LEU A 178 -4.79 -15.02 15.57
N GLY A 179 -4.73 -13.76 15.14
CA GLY A 179 -4.92 -12.60 16.01
C GLY A 179 -3.76 -12.33 16.99
N ARG A 180 -2.61 -12.96 16.78
CA ARG A 180 -1.42 -12.78 17.60
C ARG A 180 -0.53 -11.71 16.98
N PHE A 181 -0.53 -10.52 17.57
CA PHE A 181 0.30 -9.41 17.12
C PHE A 181 1.55 -9.29 17.97
N GLY A 182 2.70 -9.15 17.32
CA GLY A 182 4.00 -9.03 18.02
C GLY A 182 5.08 -8.46 17.08
N PRO A 183 6.28 -8.24 17.61
CA PRO A 183 7.43 -7.83 16.82
C PRO A 183 7.83 -8.94 15.83
N LEU A 184 8.51 -8.53 14.76
CA LEU A 184 9.13 -9.48 13.84
C LEU A 184 10.28 -10.19 14.57
N LEU A 185 10.25 -11.51 14.61
CA LEU A 185 11.29 -12.32 15.26
C LEU A 185 12.48 -12.54 14.33
N PRO A 186 13.71 -12.73 14.88
CA PRO A 186 14.83 -13.20 14.07
C PRO A 186 14.50 -14.58 13.45
N PRO A 187 15.10 -14.93 12.28
CA PRO A 187 14.78 -16.18 11.58
C PRO A 187 14.94 -17.44 12.41
N GLU A 188 15.89 -17.46 13.34
CA GLU A 188 16.19 -18.59 14.24
C GLU A 188 15.08 -18.78 15.28
N GLU A 189 14.53 -17.69 15.81
CA GLU A 189 13.45 -17.68 16.80
C GLU A 189 12.06 -17.83 16.15
N ALA A 190 11.98 -17.55 14.85
CA ALA A 190 10.75 -17.69 14.09
C ALA A 190 10.34 -19.15 13.85
N LEU A 191 11.30 -20.07 13.93
CA LEU A 191 11.07 -21.50 13.79
C LEU A 191 10.24 -22.05 14.95
N ARG A 192 9.18 -22.79 14.62
CA ARG A 192 8.43 -23.61 15.56
C ARG A 192 7.68 -24.72 14.83
N ASP A 193 7.18 -25.65 15.57
CA ASP A 193 6.24 -26.62 15.04
C ASP A 193 4.89 -25.94 14.72
N TYR A 194 4.41 -26.18 13.52
CA TYR A 194 3.11 -25.72 13.05
C TYR A 194 2.08 -26.86 13.12
N SER A 195 0.88 -26.54 13.56
CA SER A 195 -0.26 -27.46 13.43
C SER A 195 -0.57 -27.74 11.95
N PRO A 196 -1.32 -28.83 11.62
CA PRO A 196 -1.66 -29.13 10.23
C PRO A 196 -2.35 -27.97 9.48
N ALA A 197 -3.20 -27.20 10.17
CA ALA A 197 -3.86 -26.03 9.59
C ALA A 197 -2.88 -24.88 9.32
N GLU A 198 -1.94 -24.63 10.22
CA GLU A 198 -0.88 -23.65 10.03
C GLU A 198 0.10 -24.07 8.93
N GLN A 199 0.42 -25.37 8.82
CA GLN A 199 1.25 -25.92 7.74
C GLN A 199 0.63 -25.66 6.36
N ALA A 200 -0.68 -25.81 6.23
CA ALA A 200 -1.39 -25.50 4.99
C ALA A 200 -1.29 -24.00 4.64
N GLN A 201 -1.41 -23.11 5.65
CA GLN A 201 -1.21 -21.67 5.44
C GLN A 201 0.22 -21.33 5.02
N VAL A 202 1.22 -21.97 5.67
CA VAL A 202 2.64 -21.81 5.31
C VAL A 202 2.90 -22.27 3.88
N ALA A 203 2.36 -23.42 3.49
CA ALA A 203 2.50 -23.93 2.12
C ALA A 203 1.92 -22.96 1.09
N GLN A 204 0.73 -22.43 1.35
CA GLN A 204 0.10 -21.43 0.48
C GLN A 204 0.91 -20.12 0.41
N LEU A 205 1.43 -19.64 1.55
CA LEU A 205 2.27 -18.44 1.61
C LEU A 205 3.56 -18.62 0.80
N ARG A 206 4.20 -19.78 0.93
CA ARG A 206 5.43 -20.12 0.18
C ARG A 206 5.20 -20.25 -1.31
N ALA A 207 4.09 -20.87 -1.71
CA ALA A 207 3.74 -21.02 -3.13
C ALA A 207 3.64 -19.68 -3.88
N ASN A 208 3.16 -18.65 -3.20
CA ASN A 208 2.97 -17.29 -3.76
C ASN A 208 4.12 -16.32 -3.42
N ALA A 209 5.20 -16.80 -2.77
CA ALA A 209 6.24 -15.93 -2.26
C ALA A 209 7.17 -15.41 -3.38
N LEU A 210 7.38 -14.10 -3.38
CA LEU A 210 8.36 -13.41 -4.22
C LEU A 210 9.71 -13.40 -3.49
N VAL A 211 10.29 -14.61 -3.31
CA VAL A 211 11.50 -14.86 -2.53
C VAL A 211 12.51 -15.63 -3.39
N GLY A 212 13.79 -15.33 -3.22
CA GLY A 212 14.90 -15.98 -3.94
C GLY A 212 16.09 -15.08 -4.14
N THR A 213 16.95 -15.41 -5.12
CA THR A 213 18.02 -14.51 -5.56
C THR A 213 17.46 -13.27 -6.26
N GLY A 214 18.26 -12.21 -6.43
CA GLY A 214 17.84 -11.01 -7.16
C GLY A 214 17.22 -11.33 -8.53
N ALA A 215 17.89 -12.16 -9.32
CA ALA A 215 17.42 -12.57 -10.64
C ALA A 215 16.10 -13.37 -10.59
N GLN A 216 15.96 -14.30 -9.64
CA GLN A 216 14.72 -15.07 -9.47
C GLN A 216 13.55 -14.18 -9.10
N VAL A 217 13.73 -13.27 -8.12
CA VAL A 217 12.67 -12.35 -7.69
C VAL A 217 12.33 -11.38 -8.81
N ALA A 218 13.31 -10.84 -9.52
CA ALA A 218 13.06 -9.95 -10.66
C ALA A 218 12.27 -10.65 -11.78
N GLY A 219 12.58 -11.92 -12.06
CA GLY A 219 11.80 -12.73 -13.00
C GLY A 219 10.33 -12.89 -12.57
N LYS A 220 10.08 -13.22 -11.30
CA LYS A 220 8.74 -13.34 -10.72
C LYS A 220 7.97 -11.98 -10.77
N LEU A 221 8.66 -10.88 -10.47
CA LEU A 221 8.05 -9.54 -10.51
C LEU A 221 7.66 -9.13 -11.94
N ARG A 222 8.52 -9.39 -12.94
CA ARG A 222 8.19 -9.12 -14.35
C ARG A 222 7.02 -9.96 -14.84
N ALA A 223 6.97 -11.25 -14.48
CA ALA A 223 5.84 -12.12 -14.80
C ALA A 223 4.55 -11.62 -14.18
N LEU A 224 4.58 -11.23 -12.90
CA LEU A 224 3.42 -10.66 -12.20
C LEU A 224 2.94 -9.36 -12.83
N ALA A 225 3.85 -8.45 -13.18
CA ALA A 225 3.51 -7.19 -13.85
C ALA A 225 2.82 -7.43 -15.19
N ALA A 226 3.33 -8.39 -15.98
CA ALA A 226 2.74 -8.78 -17.26
C ALA A 226 1.36 -9.42 -17.09
N GLU A 227 1.19 -10.34 -16.13
CA GLU A 227 -0.09 -11.00 -15.82
C GLU A 227 -1.17 -9.99 -15.42
N LEU A 228 -0.81 -9.02 -14.59
CA LEU A 228 -1.73 -8.00 -14.09
C LEU A 228 -1.85 -6.78 -15.01
N GLU A 229 -1.09 -6.75 -16.10
CA GLU A 229 -1.06 -5.62 -17.05
C GLU A 229 -0.77 -4.28 -16.35
N VAL A 230 0.24 -4.24 -15.48
CA VAL A 230 0.68 -3.02 -14.80
C VAL A 230 2.11 -2.65 -15.19
N ASP A 231 2.34 -1.35 -15.36
CA ASP A 231 3.66 -0.82 -15.74
C ASP A 231 4.57 -0.56 -14.52
N GLU A 232 3.99 -0.54 -13.31
CA GLU A 232 4.71 -0.17 -12.08
C GLU A 232 4.36 -1.12 -10.94
N LEU A 233 5.42 -1.56 -10.23
CA LEU A 233 5.32 -2.31 -8.99
C LEU A 233 6.02 -1.53 -7.87
N ALA A 234 5.36 -1.40 -6.73
CA ALA A 234 5.97 -0.90 -5.50
C ALA A 234 6.41 -2.09 -4.63
N VAL A 235 7.71 -2.24 -4.42
CA VAL A 235 8.26 -3.34 -3.63
C VAL A 235 8.50 -2.90 -2.20
N ILE A 236 7.93 -3.63 -1.24
CA ILE A 236 8.21 -3.50 0.18
C ILE A 236 8.87 -4.79 0.70
N THR A 237 9.90 -4.64 1.51
CA THR A 237 10.59 -5.75 2.16
C THR A 237 10.60 -5.50 3.67
N TRP A 238 10.09 -6.43 4.45
CA TRP A 238 10.22 -6.46 5.90
C TRP A 238 11.05 -7.68 6.26
N THR A 239 12.21 -7.44 6.86
CA THR A 239 13.08 -8.44 7.46
C THR A 239 13.35 -8.04 8.91
N TRP A 240 13.72 -8.99 9.74
CA TRP A 240 14.16 -8.69 11.08
C TRP A 240 15.48 -7.88 11.07
N ASP A 241 16.42 -8.27 10.19
CA ASP A 241 17.69 -7.54 10.03
C ASP A 241 17.55 -6.41 8.98
N PRO A 242 17.77 -5.14 9.39
CA PRO A 242 17.79 -4.02 8.45
C PRO A 242 18.90 -4.08 7.39
N ALA A 243 20.01 -4.81 7.64
CA ALA A 243 21.04 -4.99 6.64
C ALA A 243 20.56 -5.89 5.50
N ALA A 244 19.86 -6.98 5.82
CA ALA A 244 19.22 -7.86 4.84
C ALA A 244 18.15 -7.12 4.03
N GLN A 245 17.37 -6.23 4.66
CA GLN A 245 16.42 -5.38 3.95
C GLN A 245 17.11 -4.48 2.91
N ARG A 246 18.16 -3.76 3.30
CA ARG A 246 18.93 -2.91 2.37
C ARG A 246 19.57 -3.73 1.26
N ARG A 247 20.09 -4.93 1.58
CA ARG A 247 20.67 -5.84 0.60
C ARG A 247 19.64 -6.28 -0.42
N SER A 248 18.44 -6.65 0.02
CA SER A 248 17.33 -7.03 -0.87
C SER A 248 17.00 -5.91 -1.86
N TYR A 249 16.84 -4.67 -1.38
CA TYR A 249 16.59 -3.53 -2.29
C TYR A 249 17.75 -3.30 -3.26
N ALA A 250 19.00 -3.40 -2.81
CA ALA A 250 20.17 -3.21 -3.67
C ALA A 250 20.25 -4.28 -4.78
N LEU A 251 19.93 -5.55 -4.47
CA LEU A 251 19.87 -6.63 -5.45
C LEU A 251 18.78 -6.38 -6.50
N LEU A 252 17.57 -6.00 -6.05
CA LEU A 252 16.46 -5.71 -6.96
C LEU A 252 16.73 -4.46 -7.80
N ALA A 253 17.26 -3.39 -7.21
CA ALA A 253 17.63 -2.17 -7.95
C ALA A 253 18.61 -2.50 -9.11
N ARG A 254 19.59 -3.37 -8.87
CA ARG A 254 20.52 -3.82 -9.91
C ARG A 254 19.80 -4.57 -11.05
N GLU A 255 18.88 -5.48 -10.72
CA GLU A 255 18.14 -6.28 -11.72
C GLU A 255 17.21 -5.44 -12.59
N PHE A 256 16.73 -4.30 -12.05
CA PHE A 256 15.88 -3.35 -12.76
C PHE A 256 16.64 -2.11 -13.28
N ALA A 257 17.97 -2.09 -13.18
CA ALA A 257 18.83 -0.98 -13.59
C ALA A 257 18.40 0.39 -12.99
N LEU A 258 17.95 0.37 -11.74
CA LEU A 258 17.61 1.58 -11.00
C LEU A 258 18.89 2.20 -10.40
N SER A 259 19.04 3.51 -10.53
CA SER A 259 20.18 4.30 -10.00
C SER A 259 19.87 4.84 -8.59
#